data_8b4159817e8660194668102f9197bf87
#
_entry.id   8b4159817e8660194668102f9197bf87
#
_cell.length_a   1.000
_cell.length_b   1.000
_cell.length_c   1.000
_cell.angle_alpha   90.00
_cell.angle_beta   90.00
_cell.angle_gamma   90.00
#
_symmetry.space_group_name_H-M   'P 1'
#
loop_
_entity.id
_entity.type
_entity.pdbx_description
1 polymer ?
#
loop_
_entity_poly.entity_id
_entity_poly.type
_entity_poly.pdbx_seq_one_letter_code
_entity_poly.pdbx_strand_id
1 'polypeptide(L)'
;MTGIASYDTPGAAGGFHADAPALATLCLRLAAGWGEVPLAAVKAAGRQKGQVARVRHLAAYLAHVGGGLSQRRIARDLCCHVSSVAYALRRIEEERESPLFDREVAHLEGQLQGHFCGLRTPGGVQ
;
A
#
# COMPACT_ATOMS: atom_id res chain seq x y z
N MET A 1 -8.72 21.70 6.74
CA MET A 1 -8.15 21.71 6.82
C MET A 1 -7.49 21.66 6.79
N THR A 2 -7.65 21.38 6.71
CA THR A 2 -6.99 21.30 6.59
C THR A 2 -6.30 20.95 6.40
N GLY A 3 -6.19 20.70 6.38
CA GLY A 3 -5.61 20.44 6.13
C GLY A 3 -5.36 19.74 5.77
N ILE A 4 -5.71 19.28 5.60
CA ILE A 4 -5.55 18.70 5.10
C ILE A 4 -5.72 18.57 4.33
N ALA A 5 -6.11 18.54 4.13
CA ALA A 5 -6.29 18.43 3.25
C ALA A 5 -5.71 18.73 2.46
N SER A 6 -5.38 18.99 2.28
CA SER A 6 -4.87 19.28 1.55
C SER A 6 -3.92 18.78 1.19
N TYR A 7 -3.54 18.50 1.46
CA TYR A 7 -2.81 18.01 1.08
C TYR A 7 -3.06 17.17 0.51
N ASP A 8 -3.54 16.92 0.54
CA ASP A 8 -3.88 16.05 0.06
C ASP A 8 -4.54 16.19 -0.83
N THR A 9 -4.88 16.70 -1.17
CA THR A 9 -5.44 16.89 -2.04
C THR A 9 -5.14 17.12 -2.93
N PRO A 10 -4.84 17.23 -3.22
CA PRO A 10 -4.66 17.40 -4.14
C PRO A 10 -4.60 16.98 -5.01
N GLY A 11 -4.72 16.98 -5.10
CA GLY A 11 -4.85 16.63 -5.80
C GLY A 11 -4.71 16.27 -6.68
N ALA A 12 -4.90 16.63 -6.45
CA ALA A 12 -4.90 16.48 -7.35
C ALA A 12 -4.93 15.63 -8.21
N ALA A 13 -4.50 15.53 -8.56
CA ALA A 13 -4.47 14.76 -9.44
C ALA A 13 -5.62 14.13 -9.73
N GLY A 14 -6.50 14.79 -9.56
CA GLY A 14 -7.61 14.39 -10.12
C GLY A 14 -8.16 13.11 -9.69
N GLY A 15 -8.81 12.47 -10.51
CA GLY A 15 -9.59 11.35 -10.19
C GLY A 15 -8.92 10.29 -9.36
N PHE A 16 -7.62 10.32 -9.37
CA PHE A 16 -6.94 9.33 -8.65
C PHE A 16 -7.14 9.40 -7.18
N HIS A 17 -7.37 10.57 -6.68
CA HIS A 17 -7.57 10.74 -5.26
C HIS A 17 -8.82 10.06 -4.77
N ALA A 18 -9.82 10.01 -5.59
CA ALA A 18 -11.05 9.37 -5.17
C ALA A 18 -10.85 7.89 -4.92
N ASP A 19 -9.83 7.32 -5.54
CA ASP A 19 -9.59 5.90 -5.41
C ASP A 19 -8.59 5.55 -4.33
N ALA A 20 -8.10 6.51 -3.59
CA ALA A 20 -7.06 6.23 -2.63
C ALA A 20 -7.45 5.19 -1.58
N PRO A 21 -8.65 5.24 -1.00
CA PRO A 21 -9.02 4.17 -0.07
C PRO A 21 -9.09 2.82 -0.75
N ALA A 22 -9.55 2.80 -1.99
CA ALA A 22 -9.57 1.56 -2.74
C ALA A 22 -8.17 1.07 -3.03
N LEU A 23 -7.24 2.01 -3.22
CA LEU A 23 -5.85 1.63 -3.44
C LEU A 23 -5.27 0.94 -2.21
N ALA A 24 -5.53 1.48 -1.03
CA ALA A 24 -5.04 0.84 0.19
C ALA A 24 -5.63 -0.56 0.33
N THR A 25 -6.92 -0.71 0.02
CA THR A 25 -7.56 -2.01 0.08
C THR A 25 -6.94 -2.98 -0.93
N LEU A 26 -6.65 -2.49 -2.13
CA LEU A 26 -6.01 -3.34 -3.13
C LEU A 26 -4.65 -3.81 -2.64
N CYS A 27 -3.87 -2.92 -2.06
CA CYS A 27 -2.56 -3.30 -1.55
C CYS A 27 -2.68 -4.33 -0.43
N LEU A 28 -3.69 -4.17 0.43
CA LEU A 28 -3.93 -5.17 1.47
C LEU A 28 -4.29 -6.53 0.86
N ARG A 29 -5.10 -6.52 -0.18
CA ARG A 29 -5.49 -7.78 -0.83
C ARG A 29 -4.29 -8.45 -1.48
N LEU A 30 -3.48 -7.69 -2.17
CA LEU A 30 -2.30 -8.27 -2.82
C LEU A 30 -1.36 -8.85 -1.79
N ALA A 31 -1.12 -8.11 -0.71
CA ALA A 31 -0.22 -8.59 0.32
C ALA A 31 -0.81 -9.78 1.06
N ALA A 32 -2.10 -9.76 1.33
CA ALA A 32 -2.75 -10.88 2.02
C ALA A 32 -2.68 -12.15 1.18
N GLY A 33 -2.89 -12.01 -0.13
CA GLY A 33 -2.75 -13.16 -1.02
C GLY A 33 -1.33 -13.69 -1.03
N TRP A 34 -0.37 -12.79 -1.07
CA TRP A 34 1.03 -13.21 -1.02
C TRP A 34 1.34 -13.97 0.27
N GLY A 35 0.84 -13.48 1.40
CA GLY A 35 1.12 -14.09 2.71
C GLY A 35 0.18 -15.20 3.09
N GLU A 36 -0.85 -15.43 2.29
CA GLU A 36 -1.84 -16.47 2.53
C GLU A 36 -2.54 -16.30 3.87
N VAL A 37 -2.93 -15.06 4.17
CA VAL A 37 -3.73 -14.78 5.36
C VAL A 37 -5.05 -14.16 4.94
N PRO A 38 -6.12 -14.36 5.73
CA PRO A 38 -7.41 -13.78 5.39
C PRO A 38 -7.36 -12.26 5.42
N LEU A 39 -8.02 -11.63 4.48
CA LEU A 39 -8.06 -10.18 4.45
C LEU A 39 -8.63 -9.61 5.75
N ALA A 40 -9.63 -10.28 6.31
CA ALA A 40 -10.22 -9.80 7.56
C ALA A 40 -9.19 -9.73 8.68
N ALA A 41 -8.28 -10.69 8.74
CA ALA A 41 -7.25 -10.68 9.77
C ALA A 41 -6.31 -9.50 9.58
N VAL A 42 -5.99 -9.18 8.33
CA VAL A 42 -5.09 -8.08 8.05
C VAL A 42 -5.74 -6.75 8.36
N LYS A 43 -7.04 -6.64 8.16
CA LYS A 43 -7.75 -5.39 8.39
C LYS A 43 -8.14 -5.19 9.86
N ALA A 44 -8.00 -6.20 10.68
CA ALA A 44 -8.39 -6.08 12.08
C ALA A 44 -7.56 -5.00 12.76
N ALA A 45 -8.22 -4.26 13.63
CA ALA A 45 -7.55 -3.18 14.34
C ALA A 45 -6.62 -3.76 15.41
N GLY A 46 -5.66 -2.96 15.82
CA GLY A 46 -4.78 -3.32 16.89
C GLY A 46 -3.45 -3.85 16.41
N ARG A 47 -2.63 -4.20 17.37
CA ARG A 47 -1.29 -4.68 17.06
C ARG A 47 -1.35 -6.08 16.48
N GLN A 48 -0.63 -6.28 15.40
CA GLN A 48 -0.58 -7.58 14.75
C GLN A 48 0.79 -8.19 14.91
N LYS A 49 0.86 -9.50 14.82
CA LYS A 49 2.10 -10.24 14.98
C LYS A 49 2.30 -11.22 13.85
N GLY A 50 3.52 -11.68 13.72
CA GLY A 50 3.85 -12.77 12.80
C GLY A 50 3.53 -12.42 11.38
N GLN A 51 2.92 -13.39 10.70
CA GLN A 51 2.67 -13.23 9.28
C GLN A 51 1.68 -12.11 8.99
N VAL A 52 0.71 -11.91 9.87
CA VAL A 52 -0.25 -10.84 9.66
C VAL A 52 0.45 -9.49 9.70
N ALA A 53 1.33 -9.30 10.66
CA ALA A 53 2.09 -8.06 10.74
C ALA A 53 2.94 -7.87 9.48
N ARG A 54 3.57 -8.92 9.02
CA ARG A 54 4.41 -8.86 7.83
C ARG A 54 3.60 -8.47 6.61
N VAL A 55 2.40 -9.05 6.49
CA VAL A 55 1.52 -8.71 5.38
C VAL A 55 1.12 -7.23 5.45
N ARG A 56 0.81 -6.73 6.65
CA ARG A 56 0.47 -5.32 6.78
C ARG A 56 1.66 -4.43 6.41
N HIS A 57 2.87 -4.82 6.79
CA HIS A 57 4.05 -4.06 6.41
C HIS A 57 4.19 -4.01 4.89
N LEU A 58 3.99 -5.13 4.25
CA LEU A 58 4.10 -5.19 2.79
C LEU A 58 3.02 -4.36 2.12
N ALA A 59 1.80 -4.39 2.66
CA ALA A 59 0.72 -3.59 2.10
C ALA A 59 1.06 -2.09 2.19
N ALA A 60 1.59 -1.65 3.32
CA ALA A 60 1.99 -0.26 3.47
C ALA A 60 3.09 0.11 2.48
N TYR A 61 4.04 -0.78 2.30
CA TYR A 61 5.13 -0.55 1.36
C TYR A 61 4.59 -0.42 -0.08
N LEU A 62 3.71 -1.32 -0.47
CA LEU A 62 3.13 -1.27 -1.81
C LEU A 62 2.34 0.02 -2.02
N ALA A 63 1.60 0.44 -1.00
CA ALA A 63 0.81 1.65 -1.11
C ALA A 63 1.69 2.88 -1.25
N HIS A 64 2.80 2.90 -0.55
CA HIS A 64 3.68 4.06 -0.57
C HIS A 64 4.56 4.08 -1.83
N VAL A 65 5.28 3.00 -2.06
CA VAL A 65 6.25 2.95 -3.16
C VAL A 65 5.54 2.73 -4.49
N GLY A 66 4.60 1.82 -4.52
CA GLY A 66 3.90 1.52 -5.76
C GLY A 66 2.75 2.45 -6.06
N GLY A 67 2.06 2.89 -5.02
CA GLY A 67 0.86 3.69 -5.19
C GLY A 67 1.03 5.17 -4.97
N GLY A 68 2.14 5.59 -4.42
CA GLY A 68 2.39 7.01 -4.23
C GLY A 68 1.65 7.65 -3.07
N LEU A 69 1.02 6.86 -2.20
CA LEU A 69 0.33 7.43 -1.06
C LEU A 69 1.32 7.90 -0.01
N SER A 70 0.99 8.99 0.67
CA SER A 70 1.84 9.48 1.73
C SER A 70 1.76 8.55 2.94
N GLN A 71 2.77 8.61 3.78
CA GLN A 71 2.78 7.78 4.98
C GLN A 71 1.62 8.11 5.90
N ARG A 72 1.26 9.38 6.00
CA ARG A 72 0.12 9.76 6.83
C ARG A 72 -1.18 9.20 6.29
N ARG A 73 -1.35 9.22 4.97
CA ARG A 73 -2.53 8.68 4.36
C ARG A 73 -2.64 7.19 4.62
N ILE A 74 -1.52 6.50 4.48
CA ILE A 74 -1.50 5.05 4.73
C ILE A 74 -1.82 4.77 6.18
N ALA A 75 -1.25 5.53 7.11
CA ALA A 75 -1.53 5.33 8.52
C ALA A 75 -3.02 5.48 8.80
N ARG A 76 -3.64 6.48 8.21
CA ARG A 76 -5.06 6.68 8.40
C ARG A 76 -5.87 5.53 7.80
N ASP A 77 -5.52 5.12 6.60
CA ASP A 77 -6.28 4.07 5.92
C ASP A 77 -6.11 2.71 6.57
N LEU A 78 -4.96 2.46 7.16
CA LEU A 78 -4.70 1.20 7.84
C LEU A 78 -4.98 1.28 9.33
N CYS A 79 -5.44 2.42 9.81
CA CYS A 79 -5.79 2.62 11.22
C CYS A 79 -4.60 2.31 12.13
N CYS A 80 -3.47 2.92 11.83
CA CYS A 80 -2.28 2.74 12.65
C CYS A 80 -1.54 4.06 12.75
N HIS A 81 -0.50 4.06 13.54
CA HIS A 81 0.30 5.26 13.75
C HIS A 81 1.25 5.45 12.58
N VAL A 82 1.56 6.70 12.27
CA VAL A 82 2.45 6.98 11.13
C VAL A 82 3.84 6.39 11.36
N SER A 83 4.28 6.32 12.62
CA SER A 83 5.57 5.72 12.90
C SER A 83 5.56 4.22 12.58
N SER A 84 4.41 3.58 12.70
CA SER A 84 4.29 2.17 12.31
C SER A 84 4.47 2.02 10.81
N VAL A 85 3.96 2.98 10.04
CA VAL A 85 4.15 2.93 8.60
C VAL A 85 5.63 3.10 8.27
N ALA A 86 6.30 4.06 8.90
CA ALA A 86 7.72 4.27 8.65
C ALA A 86 8.53 3.01 8.98
N TYR A 87 8.18 2.37 10.09
CA TYR A 87 8.83 1.13 10.47
C TYR A 87 8.60 0.04 9.42
N ALA A 88 7.36 -0.06 8.95
CA ALA A 88 7.01 -1.07 7.96
C ALA A 88 7.82 -0.89 6.67
N LEU A 89 7.93 0.36 6.22
CA LEU A 89 8.68 0.63 5.00
C LEU A 89 10.13 0.19 5.14
N ARG A 90 10.72 0.51 6.28
CA ARG A 90 12.11 0.16 6.49
C ARG A 90 12.30 -1.35 6.57
N ARG A 91 11.37 -2.03 7.24
CA ARG A 91 11.45 -3.48 7.35
C ARG A 91 11.40 -4.16 5.99
N ILE A 92 10.49 -3.69 5.13
CA ILE A 92 10.36 -4.31 3.81
C ILE A 92 11.61 -4.02 2.97
N GLU A 93 12.14 -2.80 3.05
CA GLU A 93 13.35 -2.49 2.31
C GLU A 93 14.50 -3.38 2.73
N GLU A 94 14.62 -3.62 4.03
CA GLU A 94 15.66 -4.52 4.52
C GLU A 94 15.48 -5.93 4.01
N GLU A 95 14.23 -6.40 4.00
CA GLU A 95 13.97 -7.75 3.53
C GLU A 95 14.22 -7.91 2.04
N ARG A 96 14.10 -6.82 1.28
CA ARG A 96 14.34 -6.88 -0.16
C ARG A 96 15.80 -7.13 -0.50
N GLU A 97 16.66 -7.11 0.49
CA GLU A 97 18.05 -7.55 0.25
C GLU A 97 18.09 -9.02 -0.10
N SER A 98 17.08 -9.79 0.27
CA SER A 98 16.97 -11.17 -0.18
C SER A 98 16.47 -11.18 -1.61
N PRO A 99 17.22 -11.80 -2.55
CA PRO A 99 16.81 -11.78 -3.96
C PRO A 99 15.45 -12.42 -4.19
N LEU A 100 15.12 -13.47 -3.46
CA LEU A 100 13.84 -14.12 -3.63
C LEU A 100 12.69 -13.20 -3.20
N PHE A 101 12.82 -12.61 -2.04
CA PHE A 101 11.78 -11.71 -1.56
C PHE A 101 11.67 -10.49 -2.46
N ASP A 102 12.79 -9.96 -2.90
CA ASP A 102 12.79 -8.81 -3.80
C ASP A 102 12.01 -9.12 -5.08
N ARG A 103 12.19 -10.32 -5.60
CA ARG A 103 11.48 -10.73 -6.81
C ARG A 103 9.99 -10.83 -6.56
N GLU A 104 9.61 -11.34 -5.38
CA GLU A 104 8.20 -11.44 -5.04
C GLU A 104 7.55 -10.07 -4.91
N VAL A 105 8.26 -9.14 -4.28
CA VAL A 105 7.73 -7.79 -4.14
C VAL A 105 7.61 -7.11 -5.50
N ALA A 106 8.62 -7.30 -6.36
CA ALA A 106 8.58 -6.73 -7.70
C ALA A 106 7.38 -7.26 -8.47
N HIS A 107 7.06 -8.54 -8.30
CA HIS A 107 5.90 -9.11 -8.94
C HIS A 107 4.60 -8.43 -8.46
N LEU A 108 4.50 -8.20 -7.16
CA LEU A 108 3.33 -7.52 -6.62
C LEU A 108 3.25 -6.09 -7.09
N GLU A 109 4.39 -5.42 -7.18
CA GLU A 109 4.41 -4.07 -7.72
C GLU A 109 3.93 -4.05 -9.16
N GLY A 110 4.30 -5.07 -9.92
CA GLY A 110 3.83 -5.18 -11.29
C GLY A 110 2.34 -5.37 -11.37
N GLN A 111 1.78 -6.18 -10.50
CA GLN A 111 0.33 -6.36 -10.44
C GLN A 111 -0.37 -5.05 -10.10
N LEU A 112 0.19 -4.30 -9.16
CA LEU A 112 -0.38 -3.02 -8.79
C LEU A 112 -0.36 -2.05 -9.97
N GLN A 113 0.75 -2.00 -10.69
CA GLN A 113 0.85 -1.15 -11.87
C GLN A 113 -0.16 -1.55 -12.93
N GLY A 114 -0.39 -2.83 -13.08
CA GLY A 114 -1.39 -3.31 -14.02
C GLY A 114 -2.76 -2.79 -13.68
N HIS A 115 -3.10 -2.73 -12.41
CA HIS A 115 -4.37 -2.16 -11.99
C HIS A 115 -4.46 -0.69 -12.32
N PHE A 116 -3.38 0.04 -12.08
CA PHE A 116 -3.39 1.46 -12.43
C PHE A 116 -3.59 1.65 -13.93
N CYS A 117 -2.90 0.86 -14.72
CA CYS A 117 -3.05 0.96 -16.16
C CYS A 117 -4.46 0.63 -16.59
N GLY A 118 -5.10 -0.34 -15.92
CA GLY A 118 -6.46 -0.68 -16.22
C GLY A 118 -7.44 0.39 -15.82
N LEU A 119 -7.16 1.10 -14.76
CA LEU A 119 -8.02 2.19 -14.30
C LEU A 119 -7.85 3.44 -15.13
N ARG A 120 -6.65 3.64 -15.66
CA ARG A 120 -6.40 4.80 -16.46
C ARG A 120 -6.87 4.58 -17.85
N THR A 121 -6.96 5.65 -18.55
CA THR A 121 -7.30 5.55 -19.94
C THR A 121 -6.24 4.80 -20.68
N PRO A 122 -6.62 3.89 -21.48
CA PRO A 122 -5.65 3.13 -22.22
C PRO A 122 -4.72 3.99 -23.04
N GLY A 123 -5.23 5.04 -23.57
CA GLY A 123 -4.39 5.85 -24.39
C GLY A 123 -3.22 6.39 -23.65
N GLY A 124 -3.33 6.47 -22.39
CA GLY A 124 -2.24 6.97 -21.64
C GLY A 124 -1.12 6.06 -21.58
N VAL A 125 -1.31 4.99 -22.04
CA VAL A 125 -0.37 4.16 -21.89
C VAL A 125 0.62 4.09 -22.73
N GLN A 126 0.92 4.19 -22.97
CA GLN A 126 1.74 4.06 -23.73
C GLN A 126 2.68 4.13 -23.54
#